data_3e2ce0167153d1f2f90e9d1a92c17192
#
_entry.id   3e2ce0167153d1f2f90e9d1a92c17192
#
_cell.length_a   1.000
_cell.length_b   1.000
_cell.length_c   1.000
_cell.angle_alpha   90.00
_cell.angle_beta   90.00
_cell.angle_gamma   90.00
#
_symmetry.space_group_name_H-M   'P 1'
#
loop_
_entity.id
_entity.type
_entity.pdbx_description
1 polymer ?
#
loop_
_entity_poly.entity_id
_entity_poly.type
_entity_poly.pdbx_seq_one_letter_code
_entity_poly.pdbx_strand_id
1 'polypeptide(L)'
;MISVKNLSYWYPDAEKPALDNVNLEIFEGEFVLILGASGSGKSTLLYALNGILEHEIGGKIRGHIEVCGKNPITSRVCDMATAISLVMQDPEAQLTQMNVWDEVVFGPENLLRPVEEIVQQAERALKFVGLYDKRDCLVTELSGGEKQRLAIAAALAMNTPIIALDEPTAHLDPMGTKDVFNVIKNLKNIGKTVLLVEHKVDDLLDIIEEDDRIIVIDNGAIALDGTVHEIFNSHARDIERLGLHLPQVVEVSTRLGIHPVPLRMDQINIPALPVQLHNPERERKVYDPIIEVENLDFSYENGVQVLKNISLKIPRNSITALVGHNGSGKSTLLLNLIGLLKPVRGKILYEGKDINSLNLKEVLREIGYVFQYPEHQFVTKTVKDEIEYGLRVRNVNELEREKRVRDMLQMFGLEKMVNRHPFTLSMGEKRRLSFATMLVLKPKILIMDEPVVGQDRRNTEYLIWLLNKLRDEGTTIVVATHDMNFLAKCADYVIVLNRGEIMFQGDPIELFNNRNLLEAACLDDPPVHKIASKLGYTKIVTVEQFCSSLIEKKVVR
;
A
#
# COMPACT_ATOMS: atom_id res chain seq x y z
N MET A 1 -11.71 -22.00 19.01
CA MET A 1 -11.19 -20.78 19.61
C MET A 1 -12.01 -19.55 19.19
N ILE A 2 -12.30 -19.39 17.90
CA ILE A 2 -13.28 -18.41 17.39
C ILE A 2 -14.42 -19.17 16.75
N SER A 3 -15.68 -18.80 17.05
CA SER A 3 -16.88 -19.29 16.40
C SER A 3 -17.79 -18.13 16.05
N VAL A 4 -18.10 -17.99 14.76
CA VAL A 4 -18.98 -16.96 14.22
C VAL A 4 -20.12 -17.65 13.47
N LYS A 5 -21.39 -17.31 13.81
CA LYS A 5 -22.56 -17.92 13.21
C LYS A 5 -23.54 -16.85 12.74
N ASN A 6 -23.84 -16.84 11.43
CA ASN A 6 -24.79 -15.95 10.77
C ASN A 6 -24.55 -14.47 11.11
N LEU A 7 -23.28 -14.02 11.19
CA LEU A 7 -22.92 -12.67 11.55
C LEU A 7 -23.23 -11.71 10.41
N SER A 8 -24.04 -10.70 10.71
CA SER A 8 -24.29 -9.57 9.83
C SER A 8 -24.15 -8.27 10.62
N TYR A 9 -23.51 -7.27 10.02
CA TYR A 9 -23.26 -5.99 10.66
C TYR A 9 -23.50 -4.81 9.72
N TRP A 10 -24.14 -3.77 10.21
CA TRP A 10 -24.37 -2.49 9.54
C TRP A 10 -23.74 -1.36 10.34
N TYR A 11 -22.90 -0.57 9.71
CA TYR A 11 -22.43 0.69 10.30
C TYR A 11 -23.61 1.65 10.55
N PRO A 12 -23.47 2.63 11.47
CA PRO A 12 -24.50 3.66 11.65
C PRO A 12 -24.88 4.30 10.32
N ASP A 13 -26.18 4.46 10.08
CA ASP A 13 -26.77 5.05 8.87
C ASP A 13 -26.44 4.33 7.53
N ALA A 14 -25.84 3.15 7.57
CA ALA A 14 -25.59 2.37 6.36
C ALA A 14 -26.83 1.55 5.93
N GLU A 15 -27.17 1.64 4.64
CA GLU A 15 -28.25 0.86 4.05
C GLU A 15 -27.85 -0.61 3.82
N LYS A 16 -26.57 -0.84 3.51
CA LYS A 16 -26.04 -2.18 3.21
C LYS A 16 -25.20 -2.71 4.36
N PRO A 17 -25.23 -4.01 4.60
CA PRO A 17 -24.36 -4.63 5.58
C PRO A 17 -22.90 -4.56 5.13
N ALA A 18 -22.00 -4.34 6.10
CA ALA A 18 -20.56 -4.47 5.90
C ALA A 18 -20.09 -5.91 6.11
N LEU A 19 -20.81 -6.69 6.92
CA LEU A 19 -20.72 -8.14 7.02
C LEU A 19 -22.10 -8.73 6.79
N ASP A 20 -22.20 -9.77 5.96
CA ASP A 20 -23.47 -10.40 5.59
C ASP A 20 -23.40 -11.92 5.73
N ASN A 21 -24.11 -12.44 6.73
CA ASN A 21 -24.24 -13.88 7.00
C ASN A 21 -22.91 -14.63 7.09
N VAL A 22 -21.89 -14.04 7.73
CA VAL A 22 -20.58 -14.66 7.90
C VAL A 22 -20.67 -15.83 8.88
N ASN A 23 -20.16 -16.99 8.46
CA ASN A 23 -20.00 -18.19 9.27
C ASN A 23 -18.53 -18.60 9.23
N LEU A 24 -17.91 -18.73 10.42
CA LEU A 24 -16.47 -18.95 10.51
C LEU A 24 -16.12 -19.67 11.80
N GLU A 25 -15.26 -20.67 11.72
CA GLU A 25 -14.64 -21.32 12.87
C GLU A 25 -13.12 -21.28 12.72
N ILE A 26 -12.39 -20.84 13.75
CA ILE A 26 -10.92 -20.80 13.78
C ILE A 26 -10.45 -21.55 15.02
N PHE A 27 -9.49 -22.45 14.83
CA PHE A 27 -8.93 -23.29 15.89
C PHE A 27 -7.63 -22.69 16.46
N GLU A 28 -7.18 -23.25 17.57
CA GLU A 28 -5.95 -22.84 18.23
C GLU A 28 -4.72 -23.15 17.35
N GLY A 29 -3.80 -22.19 17.24
CA GLY A 29 -2.57 -22.35 16.47
C GLY A 29 -2.74 -22.16 14.96
N GLU A 30 -3.95 -21.92 14.45
CA GLU A 30 -4.12 -21.64 13.01
C GLU A 30 -3.49 -20.31 12.61
N PHE A 31 -2.84 -20.31 11.45
CA PHE A 31 -2.46 -19.11 10.71
C PHE A 31 -3.48 -18.89 9.59
N VAL A 32 -4.24 -17.80 9.69
CA VAL A 32 -5.34 -17.49 8.77
C VAL A 32 -5.03 -16.19 8.04
N LEU A 33 -4.86 -16.30 6.72
CA LEU A 33 -4.73 -15.15 5.82
C LEU A 33 -6.12 -14.72 5.33
N ILE A 34 -6.49 -13.48 5.57
CA ILE A 34 -7.77 -12.90 5.16
C ILE A 34 -7.52 -11.96 3.98
N LEU A 35 -8.03 -12.34 2.81
CA LEU A 35 -7.96 -11.55 1.58
C LEU A 35 -9.32 -10.95 1.23
N GLY A 36 -9.31 -9.89 0.45
CA GLY A 36 -10.53 -9.24 -0.05
C GLY A 36 -10.24 -7.85 -0.58
N ALA A 37 -11.10 -7.33 -1.44
CA ALA A 37 -11.00 -5.98 -1.97
C ALA A 37 -11.10 -4.92 -0.86
N SER A 38 -10.67 -3.70 -1.14
CA SER A 38 -10.88 -2.58 -0.20
C SER A 38 -12.38 -2.39 0.04
N GLY A 39 -12.78 -2.30 1.32
CA GLY A 39 -14.19 -2.20 1.71
C GLY A 39 -14.98 -3.50 1.67
N SER A 40 -14.35 -4.68 1.49
CA SER A 40 -15.05 -5.97 1.49
C SER A 40 -15.51 -6.45 2.87
N GLY A 41 -15.06 -5.81 3.97
CA GLY A 41 -15.45 -6.18 5.34
C GLY A 41 -14.35 -6.83 6.19
N LYS A 42 -13.09 -6.93 5.70
CA LYS A 42 -11.96 -7.55 6.43
C LYS A 42 -11.71 -6.94 7.81
N SER A 43 -11.44 -5.64 7.86
CA SER A 43 -11.24 -4.90 9.14
C SER A 43 -12.48 -4.94 10.01
N THR A 44 -13.68 -4.88 9.40
CA THR A 44 -14.95 -4.99 10.10
C THR A 44 -15.07 -6.35 10.81
N LEU A 45 -14.63 -7.44 10.17
CA LEU A 45 -14.59 -8.76 10.81
C LEU A 45 -13.63 -8.76 12.02
N LEU A 46 -12.43 -8.21 11.90
CA LEU A 46 -11.48 -8.13 13.01
C LEU A 46 -12.03 -7.29 14.17
N TYR A 47 -12.70 -6.17 13.87
CA TYR A 47 -13.35 -5.31 14.87
C TYR A 47 -14.55 -6.00 15.55
N ALA A 48 -15.29 -6.84 14.81
CA ALA A 48 -16.35 -7.66 15.40
C ALA A 48 -15.80 -8.66 16.41
N LEU A 49 -14.68 -9.33 16.09
CA LEU A 49 -14.03 -10.31 16.96
C LEU A 49 -13.44 -9.68 18.24
N ASN A 50 -12.99 -8.42 18.15
CA ASN A 50 -12.41 -7.70 19.28
C ASN A 50 -13.45 -6.97 20.16
N GLY A 51 -14.69 -6.80 19.67
CA GLY A 51 -15.75 -6.06 20.37
C GLY A 51 -15.79 -4.55 20.10
N ILE A 52 -14.90 -4.02 19.27
CA ILE A 52 -14.84 -2.58 18.94
C ILE A 52 -16.14 -2.12 18.26
N LEU A 53 -16.76 -2.95 17.42
CA LEU A 53 -17.98 -2.56 16.70
C LEU A 53 -19.11 -2.20 17.64
N GLU A 54 -19.37 -3.01 18.66
CA GLU A 54 -20.49 -2.79 19.59
C GLU A 54 -20.23 -1.63 20.54
N HIS A 55 -19.00 -1.54 21.07
CA HIS A 55 -18.70 -0.65 22.19
C HIS A 55 -18.21 0.74 21.76
N GLU A 56 -17.52 0.86 20.62
CA GLU A 56 -16.88 2.12 20.21
C GLU A 56 -17.52 2.72 18.96
N ILE A 57 -17.92 1.87 17.99
CA ILE A 57 -18.43 2.35 16.71
C ILE A 57 -19.95 2.41 16.71
N GLY A 58 -20.61 1.43 17.33
CA GLY A 58 -22.05 1.27 17.29
C GLY A 58 -22.54 0.67 15.97
N GLY A 59 -23.83 0.79 15.70
CA GLY A 59 -24.46 0.21 14.51
C GLY A 59 -25.41 -0.96 14.86
N LYS A 60 -25.63 -1.84 13.89
CA LYS A 60 -26.54 -2.97 14.09
C LYS A 60 -25.83 -4.28 13.82
N ILE A 61 -25.78 -5.14 14.83
CA ILE A 61 -25.18 -6.46 14.76
C ILE A 61 -26.25 -7.55 14.88
N ARG A 62 -26.10 -8.64 14.14
CA ARG A 62 -26.94 -9.85 14.20
C ARG A 62 -26.05 -11.06 14.10
N GLY A 63 -26.50 -12.17 14.67
CA GLY A 63 -25.76 -13.42 14.70
C GLY A 63 -25.10 -13.68 16.05
N HIS A 64 -24.16 -14.62 16.06
CA HIS A 64 -23.46 -15.03 17.28
C HIS A 64 -21.95 -15.03 17.03
N ILE A 65 -21.21 -14.49 18.00
CA ILE A 65 -19.75 -14.46 17.99
C ILE A 65 -19.26 -14.97 19.35
N GLU A 66 -18.31 -15.90 19.31
CA GLU A 66 -17.59 -16.36 20.48
C GLU A 66 -16.09 -16.38 20.19
N VAL A 67 -15.29 -15.77 21.06
CA VAL A 67 -13.84 -15.69 20.99
C VAL A 67 -13.25 -16.14 22.33
N CYS A 68 -12.57 -17.28 22.36
CA CYS A 68 -12.03 -17.87 23.60
C CYS A 68 -13.07 -18.00 24.72
N GLY A 69 -14.31 -18.43 24.39
CA GLY A 69 -15.41 -18.56 25.35
C GLY A 69 -16.08 -17.25 25.77
N LYS A 70 -15.72 -16.12 25.18
CA LYS A 70 -16.30 -14.79 25.43
C LYS A 70 -17.10 -14.31 24.23
N ASN A 71 -18.20 -13.60 24.50
CA ASN A 71 -19.00 -12.99 23.46
C ASN A 71 -18.63 -11.49 23.32
N PRO A 72 -18.01 -11.06 22.20
CA PRO A 72 -17.60 -9.67 22.00
C PRO A 72 -18.72 -8.63 22.09
N ILE A 73 -19.97 -9.04 21.83
CA ILE A 73 -21.14 -8.14 21.86
C ILE A 73 -21.52 -7.77 23.30
N THR A 74 -21.34 -8.71 24.23
CA THR A 74 -21.79 -8.55 25.64
C THR A 74 -20.64 -8.39 26.63
N SER A 75 -19.42 -8.77 26.25
CA SER A 75 -18.22 -8.63 27.09
C SER A 75 -17.65 -7.22 26.96
N ARG A 76 -17.12 -6.68 28.06
CA ARG A 76 -16.43 -5.38 28.01
C ARG A 76 -15.15 -5.47 27.16
N VAL A 77 -14.73 -4.36 26.57
CA VAL A 77 -13.50 -4.29 25.75
C VAL A 77 -12.27 -4.81 26.52
N CYS A 78 -12.14 -4.46 27.80
CA CYS A 78 -11.03 -4.96 28.63
C CYS A 78 -11.05 -6.48 28.83
N ASP A 79 -12.22 -7.10 28.83
CA ASP A 79 -12.33 -8.56 28.91
C ASP A 79 -11.92 -9.20 27.56
N MET A 80 -12.30 -8.59 26.45
CA MET A 80 -11.89 -9.03 25.11
C MET A 80 -10.37 -8.85 24.88
N ALA A 81 -9.77 -7.80 25.44
CA ALA A 81 -8.34 -7.53 25.35
C ALA A 81 -7.46 -8.64 25.99
N THR A 82 -8.05 -9.57 26.75
CA THR A 82 -7.35 -10.77 27.26
C THR A 82 -7.51 -11.99 26.34
N ALA A 83 -8.38 -11.93 25.33
CA ALA A 83 -8.65 -13.02 24.39
C ALA A 83 -8.01 -12.78 23.01
N ILE A 84 -8.06 -11.55 22.53
CA ILE A 84 -7.56 -11.18 21.22
C ILE A 84 -6.90 -9.80 21.26
N SER A 85 -5.68 -9.69 20.77
CA SER A 85 -5.00 -8.41 20.52
C SER A 85 -5.15 -8.03 19.05
N LEU A 86 -5.40 -6.75 18.78
CA LEU A 86 -5.52 -6.20 17.44
C LEU A 86 -4.40 -5.20 17.19
N VAL A 87 -3.69 -5.38 16.07
CA VAL A 87 -2.75 -4.42 15.51
C VAL A 87 -3.41 -3.76 14.30
N MET A 88 -3.57 -2.44 14.35
CA MET A 88 -4.25 -1.65 13.32
C MET A 88 -3.33 -1.35 12.13
N GLN A 89 -3.93 -0.98 11.01
CA GLN A 89 -3.24 -0.62 9.77
C GLN A 89 -2.29 0.58 9.96
N ASP A 90 -2.74 1.60 10.70
CA ASP A 90 -1.93 2.77 11.03
C ASP A 90 -1.40 2.68 12.47
N PRO A 91 -0.10 2.44 12.66
CA PRO A 91 0.49 2.39 13.99
C PRO A 91 0.42 3.73 14.72
N GLU A 92 0.42 4.87 14.01
CA GLU A 92 0.35 6.19 14.64
C GLU A 92 -1.01 6.44 15.29
N ALA A 93 -2.07 5.84 14.76
CA ALA A 93 -3.39 5.90 15.36
C ALA A 93 -3.52 5.00 16.62
N GLN A 94 -2.63 4.02 16.77
CA GLN A 94 -2.66 3.04 17.87
C GLN A 94 -1.69 3.39 19.00
N LEU A 95 -0.49 3.89 18.66
CA LEU A 95 0.56 4.22 19.64
C LEU A 95 0.21 5.51 20.38
N THR A 96 0.10 5.45 21.71
CA THR A 96 -0.41 6.55 22.54
C THR A 96 0.61 7.10 23.52
N GLN A 97 1.67 6.33 23.83
CA GLN A 97 2.67 6.71 24.81
C GLN A 97 3.84 7.46 24.16
N MET A 98 4.59 8.20 24.96
CA MET A 98 5.73 8.96 24.47
C MET A 98 6.97 8.09 24.22
N ASN A 99 7.20 7.07 25.06
CA ASN A 99 8.37 6.21 25.01
C ASN A 99 8.00 4.79 24.58
N VAL A 100 8.97 4.10 23.98
CA VAL A 100 8.82 2.70 23.53
C VAL A 100 8.47 1.76 24.69
N TRP A 101 9.15 1.89 25.83
CA TRP A 101 8.86 1.08 27.00
C TRP A 101 7.45 1.28 27.53
N ASP A 102 7.06 2.55 27.71
CA ASP A 102 5.75 2.92 28.26
C ASP A 102 4.62 2.40 27.37
N GLU A 103 4.80 2.40 26.04
CA GLU A 103 3.82 1.84 25.09
C GLU A 103 3.62 0.33 25.29
N VAL A 104 4.70 -0.42 25.50
CA VAL A 104 4.61 -1.88 25.64
C VAL A 104 4.02 -2.30 26.99
N VAL A 105 4.29 -1.56 28.06
CA VAL A 105 3.74 -1.89 29.41
C VAL A 105 2.32 -1.37 29.60
N PHE A 106 1.86 -0.41 28.82
CA PHE A 106 0.57 0.27 28.96
C PHE A 106 -0.63 -0.71 29.03
N GLY A 107 -0.70 -1.66 28.10
CA GLY A 107 -1.79 -2.63 28.07
C GLY A 107 -1.83 -3.55 29.29
N PRO A 108 -0.73 -4.25 29.62
CA PRO A 108 -0.63 -5.08 30.83
C PRO A 108 -0.89 -4.33 32.13
N GLU A 109 -0.46 -3.05 32.25
CA GLU A 109 -0.76 -2.20 33.42
C GLU A 109 -2.25 -1.94 33.57
N ASN A 110 -2.95 -1.61 32.48
CA ASN A 110 -4.40 -1.42 32.49
C ASN A 110 -5.17 -2.69 32.83
N LEU A 111 -4.58 -3.86 32.62
CA LEU A 111 -5.12 -5.14 33.08
C LEU A 111 -4.75 -5.49 34.54
N LEU A 112 -4.08 -4.57 35.25
CA LEU A 112 -3.65 -4.73 36.65
C LEU A 112 -2.81 -6.01 36.88
N ARG A 113 -1.93 -6.34 35.92
CA ARG A 113 -1.02 -7.49 36.07
C ARG A 113 0.07 -7.21 37.12
N PRO A 114 0.65 -8.24 37.75
CA PRO A 114 1.81 -8.06 38.63
C PRO A 114 2.99 -7.40 37.94
N VAL A 115 3.69 -6.49 38.62
CA VAL A 115 4.79 -5.69 38.02
C VAL A 115 5.89 -6.59 37.44
N GLU A 116 6.24 -7.68 38.11
CA GLU A 116 7.25 -8.63 37.67
C GLU A 116 6.84 -9.30 36.33
N GLU A 117 5.55 -9.62 36.18
CA GLU A 117 4.99 -10.18 34.94
C GLU A 117 5.02 -9.15 33.83
N ILE A 118 4.62 -7.91 34.11
CA ILE A 118 4.64 -6.80 33.13
C ILE A 118 6.06 -6.61 32.56
N VAL A 119 7.05 -6.45 33.45
CA VAL A 119 8.45 -6.25 33.07
C VAL A 119 8.96 -7.43 32.22
N GLN A 120 8.71 -8.66 32.68
CA GLN A 120 9.17 -9.85 31.96
C GLN A 120 8.55 -9.96 30.57
N GLN A 121 7.25 -9.67 30.43
CA GLN A 121 6.56 -9.75 29.15
C GLN A 121 6.97 -8.61 28.22
N ALA A 122 7.12 -7.39 28.71
CA ALA A 122 7.58 -6.25 27.94
C ALA A 122 8.99 -6.49 27.38
N GLU A 123 9.93 -6.96 28.21
CA GLU A 123 11.28 -7.30 27.74
C GLU A 123 11.27 -8.40 26.67
N ARG A 124 10.48 -9.46 26.87
CA ARG A 124 10.33 -10.54 25.90
C ARG A 124 9.76 -10.03 24.57
N ALA A 125 8.71 -9.21 24.63
CA ALA A 125 8.08 -8.63 23.46
C ALA A 125 9.04 -7.73 22.68
N LEU A 126 9.75 -6.82 23.36
CA LEU A 126 10.74 -5.94 22.72
C LEU A 126 11.92 -6.71 22.10
N LYS A 127 12.41 -7.76 22.76
CA LYS A 127 13.45 -8.63 22.20
C LYS A 127 12.94 -9.40 20.99
N PHE A 128 11.70 -9.87 21.04
CA PHE A 128 11.07 -10.62 19.94
C PHE A 128 10.95 -9.78 18.64
N VAL A 129 10.61 -8.51 18.77
CA VAL A 129 10.48 -7.59 17.62
C VAL A 129 11.78 -6.85 17.28
N GLY A 130 12.88 -7.07 18.03
CA GLY A 130 14.17 -6.43 17.81
C GLY A 130 14.22 -4.94 18.16
N LEU A 131 13.47 -4.50 19.18
CA LEU A 131 13.42 -3.11 19.63
C LEU A 131 13.94 -2.91 21.07
N TYR A 132 14.49 -3.94 21.71
CA TYR A 132 14.93 -3.85 23.10
C TYR A 132 15.97 -2.75 23.37
N ASP A 133 16.90 -2.56 22.47
CA ASP A 133 17.94 -1.52 22.57
C ASP A 133 17.40 -0.09 22.41
N LYS A 134 16.18 0.03 21.88
CA LYS A 134 15.47 1.31 21.70
C LYS A 134 14.37 1.55 22.73
N ARG A 135 14.32 0.77 23.81
CA ARG A 135 13.24 0.84 24.83
C ARG A 135 13.12 2.22 25.50
N ASP A 136 14.21 2.97 25.58
CA ASP A 136 14.27 4.29 26.20
C ASP A 136 14.09 5.45 25.18
N CYS A 137 13.94 5.13 23.88
CA CYS A 137 13.72 6.13 22.83
C CYS A 137 12.27 6.64 22.83
N LEU A 138 12.11 7.83 22.26
CA LEU A 138 10.77 8.36 21.96
C LEU A 138 10.15 7.60 20.78
N VAL A 139 8.83 7.37 20.84
CA VAL A 139 8.07 6.74 19.74
C VAL A 139 8.18 7.54 18.45
N THR A 140 8.29 8.87 18.55
CA THR A 140 8.45 9.77 17.40
C THR A 140 9.81 9.64 16.68
N GLU A 141 10.82 9.06 17.34
CA GLU A 141 12.15 8.82 16.76
C GLU A 141 12.21 7.53 15.94
N LEU A 142 11.18 6.68 16.05
CA LEU A 142 11.11 5.41 15.34
C LEU A 142 10.70 5.62 13.87
N SER A 143 11.29 4.83 12.99
CA SER A 143 10.83 4.67 11.61
C SER A 143 9.44 4.02 11.55
N GLY A 144 8.74 4.13 10.42
CA GLY A 144 7.41 3.50 10.24
C GLY A 144 7.42 1.99 10.48
N GLY A 145 8.44 1.27 10.00
CA GLY A 145 8.59 -0.17 10.26
C GLY A 145 8.87 -0.48 11.74
N GLU A 146 9.62 0.38 12.44
CA GLU A 146 9.85 0.23 13.89
C GLU A 146 8.59 0.55 14.69
N LYS A 147 7.81 1.56 14.32
CA LYS A 147 6.51 1.86 14.93
C LYS A 147 5.55 0.66 14.78
N GLN A 148 5.51 0.05 13.61
CA GLN A 148 4.69 -1.14 13.37
C GLN A 148 5.15 -2.33 14.24
N ARG A 149 6.46 -2.57 14.32
CA ARG A 149 7.01 -3.59 15.23
C ARG A 149 6.72 -3.27 16.70
N LEU A 150 6.70 -2.00 17.08
CA LEU A 150 6.31 -1.57 18.43
C LEU A 150 4.84 -1.88 18.73
N ALA A 151 3.93 -1.61 17.78
CA ALA A 151 2.52 -1.97 17.93
C ALA A 151 2.33 -3.50 18.08
N ILE A 152 3.12 -4.31 17.33
CA ILE A 152 3.13 -5.76 17.51
C ILE A 152 3.71 -6.14 18.88
N ALA A 153 4.75 -5.46 19.38
CA ALA A 153 5.31 -5.71 20.71
C ALA A 153 4.30 -5.41 21.81
N ALA A 154 3.57 -4.30 21.72
CA ALA A 154 2.50 -3.96 22.65
C ALA A 154 1.39 -5.03 22.67
N ALA A 155 0.98 -5.52 21.48
CA ALA A 155 0.03 -6.62 21.35
C ALA A 155 0.56 -7.94 21.96
N LEU A 156 1.85 -8.25 21.76
CA LEU A 156 2.50 -9.44 22.35
C LEU A 156 2.60 -9.38 23.88
N ALA A 157 2.89 -8.19 24.43
CA ALA A 157 2.98 -8.00 25.88
C ALA A 157 1.65 -8.27 26.61
N MET A 158 0.53 -8.15 25.91
CA MET A 158 -0.80 -8.54 26.41
C MET A 158 -0.91 -10.05 26.65
N ASN A 159 -0.04 -10.84 26.03
CA ASN A 159 -0.02 -12.30 26.10
C ASN A 159 -1.35 -12.97 25.77
N THR A 160 -2.06 -12.45 24.79
CA THR A 160 -3.32 -13.04 24.31
C THR A 160 -3.08 -14.32 23.50
N PRO A 161 -4.03 -15.26 23.47
CA PRO A 161 -3.95 -16.45 22.61
C PRO A 161 -4.09 -16.14 21.12
N ILE A 162 -4.78 -15.04 20.75
CA ILE A 162 -5.03 -14.64 19.37
C ILE A 162 -4.40 -13.28 19.12
N ILE A 163 -3.72 -13.14 17.98
CA ILE A 163 -3.20 -11.87 17.46
C ILE A 163 -3.80 -11.62 16.10
N ALA A 164 -4.56 -10.54 15.96
CA ALA A 164 -5.12 -10.07 14.71
C ALA A 164 -4.30 -8.88 14.20
N LEU A 165 -3.94 -8.90 12.92
CA LEU A 165 -3.10 -7.90 12.25
C LEU A 165 -3.87 -7.39 11.03
N ASP A 166 -4.21 -6.10 11.02
CA ASP A 166 -4.94 -5.47 9.92
C ASP A 166 -3.98 -4.68 9.04
N GLU A 167 -3.61 -5.23 7.89
CA GLU A 167 -2.69 -4.66 6.89
C GLU A 167 -1.39 -4.09 7.50
N PRO A 168 -0.64 -4.87 8.31
CA PRO A 168 0.49 -4.35 9.09
C PRO A 168 1.66 -3.84 8.23
N THR A 169 1.64 -4.05 6.91
CA THR A 169 2.73 -3.61 6.02
C THR A 169 2.31 -2.53 5.01
N ALA A 170 1.07 -2.00 5.11
CA ALA A 170 0.49 -1.11 4.09
C ALA A 170 1.33 0.14 3.77
N HIS A 171 1.97 0.74 4.79
CA HIS A 171 2.74 1.99 4.67
C HIS A 171 4.26 1.79 4.73
N LEU A 172 4.73 0.53 4.65
CA LEU A 172 6.13 0.19 4.82
C LEU A 172 6.84 0.04 3.47
N ASP A 173 8.10 0.46 3.45
CA ASP A 173 9.02 0.15 2.37
C ASP A 173 9.40 -1.35 2.36
N PRO A 174 10.07 -1.86 1.32
CA PRO A 174 10.38 -3.28 1.23
C PRO A 174 11.17 -3.83 2.41
N MET A 175 12.08 -3.04 3.00
CA MET A 175 12.88 -3.47 4.15
C MET A 175 12.00 -3.58 5.42
N GLY A 176 11.21 -2.55 5.72
CA GLY A 176 10.27 -2.56 6.83
C GLY A 176 9.22 -3.67 6.70
N THR A 177 8.75 -3.93 5.46
CA THR A 177 7.84 -5.04 5.16
C THR A 177 8.46 -6.40 5.52
N LYS A 178 9.70 -6.66 5.09
CA LYS A 178 10.42 -7.90 5.42
C LYS A 178 10.63 -8.06 6.92
N ASP A 179 10.98 -6.99 7.61
CA ASP A 179 11.15 -7.02 9.07
C ASP A 179 9.87 -7.41 9.79
N VAL A 180 8.73 -6.80 9.41
CA VAL A 180 7.42 -7.11 9.99
C VAL A 180 7.00 -8.55 9.66
N PHE A 181 7.17 -9.00 8.42
CA PHE A 181 6.86 -10.37 8.04
C PHE A 181 7.73 -11.41 8.76
N ASN A 182 8.99 -11.11 9.05
CA ASN A 182 9.84 -11.96 9.88
C ASN A 182 9.28 -12.09 11.31
N VAL A 183 8.79 -10.99 11.89
CA VAL A 183 8.12 -11.03 13.20
C VAL A 183 6.85 -11.90 13.13
N ILE A 184 6.01 -11.74 12.10
CA ILE A 184 4.79 -12.53 11.91
C ILE A 184 5.11 -14.02 11.73
N LYS A 185 6.15 -14.36 10.96
CA LYS A 185 6.65 -15.72 10.83
C LYS A 185 7.05 -16.33 12.16
N ASN A 186 7.73 -15.54 13.00
CA ASN A 186 8.11 -15.98 14.34
C ASN A 186 6.89 -16.19 15.24
N LEU A 187 5.83 -15.36 15.12
CA LEU A 187 4.56 -15.56 15.83
C LEU A 187 3.92 -16.92 15.48
N LYS A 188 3.87 -17.23 14.19
CA LYS A 188 3.41 -18.53 13.69
C LYS A 188 4.24 -19.68 14.28
N ASN A 189 5.58 -19.57 14.22
CA ASN A 189 6.49 -20.61 14.69
C ASN A 189 6.36 -20.92 16.20
N ILE A 190 5.95 -19.96 17.02
CA ILE A 190 5.69 -20.19 18.45
C ILE A 190 4.26 -20.68 18.73
N GLY A 191 3.48 -20.99 17.70
CA GLY A 191 2.15 -21.59 17.80
C GLY A 191 1.04 -20.62 18.19
N LYS A 192 1.21 -19.30 18.01
CA LYS A 192 0.13 -18.33 18.21
C LYS A 192 -0.93 -18.47 17.13
N THR A 193 -2.20 -18.29 17.50
CA THR A 193 -3.28 -18.13 16.51
C THR A 193 -3.16 -16.73 15.91
N VAL A 194 -2.96 -16.66 14.59
CA VAL A 194 -2.72 -15.40 13.88
C VAL A 194 -3.79 -15.19 12.81
N LEU A 195 -4.47 -14.04 12.87
CA LEU A 195 -5.34 -13.56 11.81
C LEU A 195 -4.62 -12.42 11.09
N LEU A 196 -4.27 -12.61 9.83
CA LEU A 196 -3.53 -11.63 9.04
C LEU A 196 -4.39 -11.14 7.87
N VAL A 197 -4.73 -9.87 7.86
CA VAL A 197 -5.27 -9.18 6.68
C VAL A 197 -4.12 -8.55 5.92
N GLU A 198 -3.97 -8.86 4.64
CA GLU A 198 -2.89 -8.31 3.81
C GLU A 198 -3.26 -8.19 2.33
N HIS A 199 -2.58 -7.28 1.63
CA HIS A 199 -2.67 -7.08 0.18
C HIS A 199 -1.37 -7.37 -0.57
N LYS A 200 -0.21 -7.34 0.11
CA LYS A 200 1.12 -7.61 -0.47
C LYS A 200 1.40 -9.12 -0.55
N VAL A 201 0.64 -9.81 -1.40
CA VAL A 201 0.63 -11.29 -1.44
C VAL A 201 1.94 -11.93 -1.92
N ASP A 202 2.77 -11.23 -2.71
CA ASP A 202 4.07 -11.74 -3.15
C ASP A 202 5.04 -11.92 -1.97
N ASP A 203 5.04 -10.96 -1.04
CA ASP A 203 5.92 -10.99 0.13
C ASP A 203 5.46 -12.03 1.18
N LEU A 204 4.17 -12.41 1.16
CA LEU A 204 3.61 -13.42 2.04
C LEU A 204 4.12 -14.84 1.75
N LEU A 205 4.57 -15.12 0.52
CA LEU A 205 5.04 -16.45 0.12
C LEU A 205 6.23 -16.96 0.95
N ASP A 206 6.97 -16.06 1.62
CA ASP A 206 8.08 -16.42 2.50
C ASP A 206 7.61 -16.87 3.91
N ILE A 207 6.34 -16.65 4.25
CA ILE A 207 5.79 -16.92 5.59
C ILE A 207 4.62 -17.91 5.58
N ILE A 208 3.89 -18.02 4.47
CA ILE A 208 2.79 -18.98 4.33
C ILE A 208 3.30 -20.36 3.89
N GLU A 209 2.58 -21.39 4.32
CA GLU A 209 2.79 -22.79 3.96
C GLU A 209 1.55 -23.34 3.26
N GLU A 210 1.67 -24.49 2.60
CA GLU A 210 0.58 -25.10 1.81
C GLU A 210 -0.68 -25.39 2.65
N ASP A 211 -0.49 -25.75 3.93
CA ASP A 211 -1.57 -26.11 4.86
C ASP A 211 -2.16 -24.90 5.61
N ASP A 212 -1.58 -23.71 5.48
CA ASP A 212 -2.16 -22.49 6.07
C ASP A 212 -3.51 -22.18 5.39
N ARG A 213 -4.37 -21.46 6.11
CA ARG A 213 -5.72 -21.18 5.66
C ARG A 213 -5.83 -19.81 5.01
N ILE A 214 -6.53 -19.74 3.89
CA ILE A 214 -6.92 -18.50 3.23
C ILE A 214 -8.44 -18.37 3.29
N ILE A 215 -8.90 -17.21 3.75
CA ILE A 215 -10.30 -16.79 3.71
C ILE A 215 -10.39 -15.59 2.78
N VAL A 216 -11.28 -15.64 1.79
CA VAL A 216 -11.54 -14.50 0.90
C VAL A 216 -12.89 -13.91 1.23
N ILE A 217 -12.92 -12.62 1.55
CA ILE A 217 -14.15 -11.86 1.83
C ILE A 217 -14.49 -10.99 0.61
N ASP A 218 -15.70 -11.14 0.11
CA ASP A 218 -16.26 -10.29 -0.94
C ASP A 218 -17.64 -9.78 -0.53
N ASN A 219 -17.86 -8.47 -0.64
CA ASN A 219 -19.14 -7.81 -0.31
C ASN A 219 -19.72 -8.22 1.06
N GLY A 220 -18.87 -8.37 2.07
CA GLY A 220 -19.25 -8.70 3.44
C GLY A 220 -19.47 -10.20 3.72
N ALA A 221 -19.36 -11.07 2.72
CA ALA A 221 -19.54 -12.52 2.87
C ALA A 221 -18.23 -13.28 2.60
N ILE A 222 -18.10 -14.49 3.17
CA ILE A 222 -16.99 -15.40 2.84
C ILE A 222 -17.28 -15.98 1.45
N ALA A 223 -16.40 -15.61 0.49
CA ALA A 223 -16.48 -16.08 -0.88
C ALA A 223 -15.70 -17.39 -1.09
N LEU A 224 -14.53 -17.51 -0.45
CA LEU A 224 -13.67 -18.70 -0.50
C LEU A 224 -13.10 -18.95 0.90
N ASP A 225 -12.92 -20.22 1.25
CA ASP A 225 -12.33 -20.68 2.50
C ASP A 225 -11.66 -22.04 2.24
N GLY A 226 -10.37 -22.15 2.46
CA GLY A 226 -9.61 -23.37 2.21
C GLY A 226 -8.12 -23.21 2.51
N THR A 227 -7.35 -24.26 2.30
CA THR A 227 -5.89 -24.19 2.44
C THR A 227 -5.26 -23.37 1.32
N VAL A 228 -4.05 -22.84 1.55
CA VAL A 228 -3.24 -22.15 0.52
C VAL A 228 -3.14 -23.01 -0.73
N HIS A 229 -2.87 -24.31 -0.54
CA HIS A 229 -2.78 -25.28 -1.64
C HIS A 229 -4.09 -25.34 -2.45
N GLU A 230 -5.23 -25.51 -1.79
CA GLU A 230 -6.55 -25.61 -2.45
C GLU A 230 -6.90 -24.32 -3.20
N ILE A 231 -6.73 -23.18 -2.53
CA ILE A 231 -7.10 -21.87 -3.06
C ILE A 231 -6.26 -21.52 -4.29
N PHE A 232 -4.94 -21.71 -4.26
CA PHE A 232 -4.09 -21.34 -5.39
C PHE A 232 -4.14 -22.34 -6.54
N ASN A 233 -4.41 -23.62 -6.29
CA ASN A 233 -4.54 -24.63 -7.36
C ASN A 233 -5.92 -24.62 -8.02
N SER A 234 -7.00 -24.39 -7.25
CA SER A 234 -8.37 -24.55 -7.74
C SER A 234 -9.10 -23.22 -7.98
N HIS A 235 -8.78 -22.18 -7.20
CA HIS A 235 -9.53 -20.92 -7.15
C HIS A 235 -8.73 -19.67 -7.55
N ALA A 236 -7.51 -19.82 -8.11
CA ALA A 236 -6.69 -18.68 -8.52
C ALA A 236 -7.44 -17.72 -9.48
N ARG A 237 -8.18 -18.27 -10.46
CA ARG A 237 -8.99 -17.47 -11.39
C ARG A 237 -10.18 -16.78 -10.72
N ASP A 238 -10.72 -17.36 -9.68
CA ASP A 238 -11.82 -16.73 -8.92
C ASP A 238 -11.30 -15.55 -8.12
N ILE A 239 -10.09 -15.65 -7.52
CA ILE A 239 -9.40 -14.53 -6.86
C ILE A 239 -9.18 -13.38 -7.85
N GLU A 240 -8.70 -13.66 -9.08
CA GLU A 240 -8.56 -12.62 -10.12
C GLU A 240 -9.89 -11.97 -10.50
N ARG A 241 -10.98 -12.76 -10.65
CA ARG A 241 -12.33 -12.23 -10.93
C ARG A 241 -12.86 -11.33 -9.82
N LEU A 242 -12.51 -11.62 -8.57
CA LEU A 242 -12.81 -10.79 -7.41
C LEU A 242 -11.98 -9.49 -7.38
N GLY A 243 -11.00 -9.35 -8.29
CA GLY A 243 -10.14 -8.16 -8.39
C GLY A 243 -9.04 -8.10 -7.35
N LEU A 244 -8.61 -9.25 -6.84
CA LEU A 244 -7.54 -9.37 -5.88
C LEU A 244 -6.21 -9.69 -6.55
N HIS A 245 -5.12 -9.31 -5.88
CA HIS A 245 -3.79 -9.71 -6.31
C HIS A 245 -3.55 -11.19 -6.01
N LEU A 246 -2.98 -11.89 -7.00
CA LEU A 246 -2.35 -13.18 -6.78
C LEU A 246 -0.84 -12.97 -6.64
N PRO A 247 -0.13 -13.81 -5.88
CA PRO A 247 1.31 -13.88 -6.01
C PRO A 247 1.72 -14.11 -7.48
N GLN A 248 2.74 -13.37 -7.94
CA GLN A 248 3.14 -13.48 -9.37
C GLN A 248 3.52 -14.89 -9.79
N VAL A 249 4.07 -15.70 -8.87
CA VAL A 249 4.34 -17.12 -9.14
C VAL A 249 3.07 -17.91 -9.42
N VAL A 250 2.00 -17.64 -8.68
CA VAL A 250 0.68 -18.27 -8.86
C VAL A 250 0.05 -17.78 -10.17
N GLU A 251 0.13 -16.48 -10.45
CA GLU A 251 -0.39 -15.90 -11.69
C GLU A 251 0.30 -16.47 -12.94
N VAL A 252 1.63 -16.53 -12.93
CA VAL A 252 2.42 -17.16 -14.02
C VAL A 252 2.04 -18.63 -14.20
N SER A 253 1.99 -19.39 -13.10
CA SER A 253 1.67 -20.83 -13.14
C SER A 253 0.26 -21.08 -13.69
N THR A 254 -0.73 -20.31 -13.22
CA THR A 254 -2.12 -20.42 -13.69
C THR A 254 -2.24 -20.11 -15.19
N ARG A 255 -1.55 -19.05 -15.68
CA ARG A 255 -1.56 -18.66 -17.09
C ARG A 255 -0.85 -19.67 -18.00
N LEU A 256 0.20 -20.31 -17.50
CA LEU A 256 0.96 -21.32 -18.24
C LEU A 256 0.41 -22.74 -18.08
N GLY A 257 -0.58 -22.96 -17.20
CA GLY A 257 -1.17 -24.27 -16.91
C GLY A 257 -0.21 -25.19 -16.15
N ILE A 258 0.61 -24.65 -15.27
CA ILE A 258 1.54 -25.41 -14.42
C ILE A 258 0.79 -25.88 -13.17
N HIS A 259 0.74 -27.19 -12.97
CA HIS A 259 0.12 -27.82 -11.80
C HIS A 259 1.03 -28.95 -11.24
N PRO A 260 1.13 -29.09 -9.89
CA PRO A 260 0.58 -28.21 -8.88
C PRO A 260 1.22 -26.81 -8.95
N VAL A 261 0.48 -25.78 -8.51
CA VAL A 261 0.96 -24.41 -8.50
C VAL A 261 2.04 -24.27 -7.42
N PRO A 262 3.28 -23.92 -7.78
CA PRO A 262 4.34 -23.77 -6.80
C PRO A 262 4.16 -22.47 -5.99
N LEU A 263 4.53 -22.50 -4.72
CA LEU A 263 4.54 -21.29 -3.87
C LEU A 263 5.85 -20.51 -3.99
N ARG A 264 6.91 -21.11 -4.52
CA ARG A 264 8.23 -20.47 -4.65
C ARG A 264 8.69 -20.44 -6.10
N MET A 265 9.36 -19.35 -6.44
CA MET A 265 9.88 -19.09 -7.78
C MET A 265 10.89 -20.13 -8.28
N ASP A 266 11.71 -20.69 -7.39
CA ASP A 266 12.69 -21.72 -7.69
C ASP A 266 12.08 -23.10 -7.98
N GLN A 267 10.81 -23.29 -7.61
CA GLN A 267 10.05 -24.51 -7.89
C GLN A 267 9.43 -24.51 -9.30
N ILE A 268 9.40 -23.36 -9.98
CA ILE A 268 8.88 -23.29 -11.36
C ILE A 268 9.86 -23.97 -12.30
N ASN A 269 9.50 -25.16 -12.76
CA ASN A 269 10.26 -25.86 -13.79
C ASN A 269 9.78 -25.42 -15.19
N ILE A 270 10.37 -24.34 -15.70
CA ILE A 270 10.15 -23.90 -17.08
C ILE A 270 11.26 -24.50 -17.93
N PRO A 271 10.94 -25.33 -18.95
CA PRO A 271 11.96 -25.85 -19.85
C PRO A 271 12.76 -24.67 -20.44
N ALA A 272 14.09 -24.74 -20.38
CA ALA A 272 14.96 -23.78 -21.03
C ALA A 272 14.62 -23.74 -22.54
N LEU A 273 13.89 -22.74 -22.97
CA LEU A 273 13.56 -22.54 -24.38
C LEU A 273 14.71 -21.79 -25.05
N PRO A 274 15.16 -22.22 -26.25
CA PRO A 274 16.17 -21.49 -27.01
C PRO A 274 15.65 -20.13 -27.36
N VAL A 275 16.33 -19.10 -26.83
CA VAL A 275 15.88 -17.72 -26.83
C VAL A 275 16.45 -16.97 -28.02
N GLN A 276 15.63 -16.64 -28.99
CA GLN A 276 15.78 -15.43 -29.77
C GLN A 276 14.56 -14.57 -29.51
N LEU A 277 14.64 -13.73 -28.47
CA LEU A 277 13.61 -12.71 -28.26
C LEU A 277 13.83 -11.59 -29.28
N HIS A 278 12.80 -11.33 -30.09
CA HIS A 278 12.66 -10.04 -30.71
C HIS A 278 12.43 -9.04 -29.56
N ASN A 279 13.51 -8.35 -29.18
CA ASN A 279 13.41 -7.17 -28.34
C ASN A 279 12.82 -6.08 -29.23
N PRO A 280 11.65 -5.50 -28.92
CA PRO A 280 11.34 -4.21 -29.49
C PRO A 280 12.48 -3.28 -29.04
N GLU A 281 13.30 -2.83 -29.98
CA GLU A 281 14.24 -1.76 -29.73
C GLU A 281 13.39 -0.57 -29.28
N ARG A 282 13.36 -0.31 -27.98
CA ARG A 282 12.95 1.01 -27.52
C ARG A 282 14.05 1.95 -28.02
N GLU A 283 13.75 2.71 -29.07
CA GLU A 283 14.60 3.82 -29.49
C GLU A 283 14.94 4.64 -28.25
N ARG A 284 16.23 4.95 -28.05
CA ARG A 284 16.64 5.90 -27.01
C ARG A 284 15.95 7.22 -27.32
N LYS A 285 14.83 7.48 -26.65
CA LYS A 285 14.12 8.74 -26.76
C LYS A 285 15.05 9.82 -26.22
N VAL A 286 15.44 10.76 -27.09
CA VAL A 286 16.05 12.03 -26.64
C VAL A 286 14.91 12.78 -25.92
N TYR A 287 15.04 12.90 -24.62
CA TYR A 287 14.00 13.51 -23.80
C TYR A 287 14.22 15.02 -23.74
N ASP A 288 13.22 15.79 -24.20
CA ASP A 288 13.10 17.23 -23.92
C ASP A 288 12.57 17.37 -22.47
N PRO A 289 13.37 17.90 -21.51
CA PRO A 289 12.94 17.99 -20.13
C PRO A 289 11.91 19.12 -19.93
N ILE A 290 10.85 18.86 -19.19
CA ILE A 290 9.89 19.88 -18.75
C ILE A 290 10.30 20.50 -17.41
N ILE A 291 10.94 19.72 -16.53
CA ILE A 291 11.56 20.18 -15.28
C ILE A 291 13.02 19.76 -15.28
N GLU A 292 13.90 20.70 -14.92
CA GLU A 292 15.33 20.44 -14.66
C GLU A 292 15.67 20.94 -13.26
N VAL A 293 16.43 20.16 -12.53
CA VAL A 293 16.93 20.50 -11.20
C VAL A 293 18.45 20.52 -11.26
N GLU A 294 19.05 21.61 -10.77
CA GLU A 294 20.48 21.82 -10.80
C GLU A 294 21.02 22.06 -9.38
N ASN A 295 21.88 21.13 -8.90
CA ASN A 295 22.64 21.20 -7.63
C ASN A 295 21.78 21.63 -6.43
N LEU A 296 20.58 21.06 -6.27
CA LEU A 296 19.63 21.44 -5.24
C LEU A 296 20.01 20.82 -3.89
N ASP A 297 20.15 21.68 -2.89
CA ASP A 297 20.25 21.33 -1.47
C ASP A 297 19.01 21.82 -0.72
N PHE A 298 18.48 20.98 0.18
CA PHE A 298 17.36 21.36 1.05
C PHE A 298 17.56 20.87 2.48
N SER A 299 17.30 21.76 3.44
CA SER A 299 17.25 21.45 4.87
C SER A 299 15.99 22.04 5.48
N TYR A 300 15.39 21.32 6.44
CA TYR A 300 14.31 21.86 7.26
C TYR A 300 14.84 22.85 8.32
N GLU A 301 13.95 23.62 8.93
CA GLU A 301 14.30 24.65 9.95
C GLU A 301 15.04 24.07 11.16
N ASN A 302 14.85 22.79 11.48
CA ASN A 302 15.60 22.09 12.52
C ASN A 302 17.07 21.77 12.16
N GLY A 303 17.53 22.21 10.98
CA GLY A 303 18.91 22.01 10.50
C GLY A 303 19.17 20.64 9.85
N VAL A 304 18.18 19.75 9.77
CA VAL A 304 18.35 18.44 9.13
C VAL A 304 18.39 18.61 7.61
N GLN A 305 19.53 18.30 6.99
CA GLN A 305 19.67 18.29 5.54
C GLN A 305 19.04 17.01 4.97
N VAL A 306 18.02 17.18 4.12
CA VAL A 306 17.25 16.08 3.53
C VAL A 306 17.63 15.84 2.07
N LEU A 307 17.90 16.89 1.29
CA LEU A 307 18.34 16.76 -0.10
C LEU A 307 19.75 17.33 -0.26
N LYS A 308 20.61 16.60 -1.00
CA LYS A 308 22.02 16.89 -1.13
C LYS A 308 22.41 16.84 -2.60
N ASN A 309 22.78 18.01 -3.15
CA ASN A 309 23.31 18.18 -4.50
C ASN A 309 22.47 17.45 -5.59
N ILE A 310 21.15 17.56 -5.48
CA ILE A 310 20.22 16.92 -6.42
C ILE A 310 20.32 17.57 -7.79
N SER A 311 20.61 16.77 -8.81
CA SER A 311 20.54 17.18 -10.22
C SER A 311 19.79 16.12 -11.01
N LEU A 312 18.67 16.49 -11.62
CA LEU A 312 17.81 15.57 -12.36
C LEU A 312 17.05 16.28 -13.50
N LYS A 313 16.51 15.45 -14.41
CA LYS A 313 15.64 15.92 -15.50
C LYS A 313 14.39 15.08 -15.54
N ILE A 314 13.23 15.73 -15.64
CA ILE A 314 11.93 15.08 -15.84
C ILE A 314 11.54 15.24 -17.31
N PRO A 315 11.47 14.14 -18.07
CA PRO A 315 11.10 14.16 -19.48
C PRO A 315 9.65 14.60 -19.69
N ARG A 316 9.40 15.39 -20.72
CA ARG A 316 8.05 15.81 -21.15
C ARG A 316 7.25 14.62 -21.66
N ASN A 317 5.93 14.61 -21.41
CA ASN A 317 4.99 13.58 -21.88
C ASN A 317 5.46 12.15 -21.52
N SER A 318 5.91 11.98 -20.29
CA SER A 318 6.38 10.70 -19.75
C SER A 318 5.81 10.44 -18.36
N ILE A 319 5.82 9.19 -17.95
CA ILE A 319 5.61 8.79 -16.56
C ILE A 319 6.98 8.56 -15.94
N THR A 320 7.41 9.50 -15.09
CA THR A 320 8.65 9.42 -14.32
C THR A 320 8.36 8.88 -12.93
N ALA A 321 8.95 7.73 -12.58
CA ALA A 321 8.88 7.19 -11.22
C ALA A 321 10.05 7.70 -10.37
N LEU A 322 9.75 8.32 -9.23
CA LEU A 322 10.72 8.67 -8.19
C LEU A 322 10.68 7.59 -7.13
N VAL A 323 11.73 6.77 -7.03
CA VAL A 323 11.77 5.62 -6.13
C VAL A 323 12.85 5.73 -5.08
N GLY A 324 12.68 5.03 -3.95
CA GLY A 324 13.62 4.99 -2.82
C GLY A 324 12.91 4.54 -1.55
N HIS A 325 13.67 4.18 -0.54
CA HIS A 325 13.13 3.78 0.77
C HIS A 325 12.40 4.94 1.48
N ASN A 326 11.64 4.63 2.53
CA ASN A 326 11.01 5.66 3.37
C ASN A 326 12.08 6.55 4.03
N GLY A 327 11.84 7.86 4.05
CA GLY A 327 12.82 8.83 4.53
C GLY A 327 13.97 9.16 3.55
N SER A 328 13.97 8.65 2.32
CA SER A 328 15.00 9.00 1.32
C SER A 328 14.89 10.44 0.82
N GLY A 329 13.79 11.15 1.08
CA GLY A 329 13.56 12.53 0.67
C GLY A 329 12.59 12.72 -0.51
N LYS A 330 11.86 11.67 -0.96
CA LYS A 330 10.93 11.71 -2.11
C LYS A 330 9.90 12.83 -1.98
N SER A 331 9.09 12.81 -0.92
CA SER A 331 8.04 13.83 -0.69
C SER A 331 8.63 15.23 -0.59
N THR A 332 9.78 15.38 0.07
CA THR A 332 10.50 16.65 0.17
C THR A 332 10.93 17.16 -1.21
N LEU A 333 11.45 16.28 -2.07
CA LEU A 333 11.80 16.63 -3.45
C LEU A 333 10.56 17.04 -4.25
N LEU A 334 9.46 16.27 -4.17
CA LEU A 334 8.22 16.60 -4.85
C LEU A 334 7.67 17.99 -4.44
N LEU A 335 7.72 18.32 -3.13
CA LEU A 335 7.30 19.63 -2.63
C LEU A 335 8.21 20.78 -3.10
N ASN A 336 9.50 20.52 -3.30
CA ASN A 336 10.42 21.48 -3.93
C ASN A 336 10.06 21.66 -5.42
N LEU A 337 9.75 20.57 -6.16
CA LEU A 337 9.40 20.64 -7.58
C LEU A 337 8.16 21.51 -7.87
N ILE A 338 7.25 21.62 -6.91
CA ILE A 338 6.05 22.49 -7.05
C ILE A 338 6.22 23.87 -6.41
N GLY A 339 7.40 24.17 -5.85
CA GLY A 339 7.72 25.46 -5.24
C GLY A 339 7.08 25.71 -3.88
N LEU A 340 6.52 24.69 -3.21
CA LEU A 340 6.01 24.80 -1.83
C LEU A 340 7.15 24.82 -0.81
N LEU A 341 8.24 24.11 -1.07
CA LEU A 341 9.48 24.21 -0.32
C LEU A 341 10.52 24.92 -1.18
N LYS A 342 11.29 25.81 -0.56
CA LYS A 342 12.35 26.56 -1.25
C LYS A 342 13.70 25.94 -0.95
N PRO A 343 14.51 25.60 -1.98
CA PRO A 343 15.84 25.06 -1.76
C PRO A 343 16.75 26.07 -1.07
N VAL A 344 17.68 25.56 -0.27
CA VAL A 344 18.76 26.38 0.34
C VAL A 344 19.78 26.78 -0.72
N ARG A 345 20.02 25.89 -1.70
CA ARG A 345 20.94 26.08 -2.82
C ARG A 345 20.40 25.38 -4.07
N GLY A 346 20.85 25.79 -5.23
CA GLY A 346 20.49 25.22 -6.51
C GLY A 346 19.30 25.90 -7.16
N LYS A 347 18.81 25.31 -8.24
CA LYS A 347 17.71 25.85 -9.06
C LYS A 347 16.77 24.74 -9.49
N ILE A 348 15.50 25.08 -9.67
CA ILE A 348 14.49 24.26 -10.31
C ILE A 348 13.97 25.04 -11.51
N LEU A 349 14.18 24.51 -12.68
CA LEU A 349 13.76 25.14 -13.93
C LEU A 349 12.48 24.45 -14.44
N TYR A 350 11.42 25.19 -14.60
CA TYR A 350 10.20 24.78 -15.27
C TYR A 350 10.15 25.42 -16.68
N GLU A 351 10.17 24.61 -17.74
CA GLU A 351 10.27 25.07 -19.13
C GLU A 351 11.42 26.10 -19.31
N GLY A 352 12.58 25.83 -18.69
CA GLY A 352 13.77 26.69 -18.74
C GLY A 352 13.73 27.94 -17.85
N LYS A 353 12.64 28.19 -17.09
CA LYS A 353 12.51 29.32 -16.18
C LYS A 353 12.64 28.87 -14.73
N ASP A 354 13.41 29.58 -13.92
CA ASP A 354 13.55 29.30 -12.50
C ASP A 354 12.19 29.44 -11.79
N ILE A 355 11.73 28.35 -11.17
CA ILE A 355 10.45 28.29 -10.46
C ILE A 355 10.33 29.35 -9.36
N ASN A 356 11.45 29.72 -8.71
CA ASN A 356 11.49 30.74 -7.68
C ASN A 356 11.29 32.17 -8.23
N SER A 357 11.51 32.35 -9.56
CA SER A 357 11.24 33.62 -10.23
C SER A 357 9.79 33.76 -10.72
N LEU A 358 9.05 32.64 -10.71
CA LEU A 358 7.66 32.60 -11.13
C LEU A 358 6.72 32.87 -9.94
N ASN A 359 5.52 33.38 -10.24
CA ASN A 359 4.48 33.47 -9.23
C ASN A 359 3.98 32.03 -8.90
N LEU A 360 4.01 31.65 -7.64
CA LEU A 360 3.56 30.32 -7.19
C LEU A 360 2.14 29.99 -7.71
N LYS A 361 1.24 30.98 -7.79
CA LYS A 361 -0.10 30.79 -8.37
C LYS A 361 -0.08 30.39 -9.84
N GLU A 362 0.90 30.85 -10.61
CA GLU A 362 1.06 30.48 -12.01
C GLU A 362 1.62 29.07 -12.14
N VAL A 363 2.60 28.71 -11.32
CA VAL A 363 3.15 27.36 -11.24
C VAL A 363 2.05 26.36 -10.88
N LEU A 364 1.27 26.62 -9.84
CA LEU A 364 0.18 25.74 -9.41
C LEU A 364 -1.04 25.71 -10.37
N ARG A 365 -1.06 26.56 -11.40
CA ARG A 365 -2.02 26.40 -12.51
C ARG A 365 -1.64 25.30 -13.48
N GLU A 366 -0.35 25.06 -13.63
CA GLU A 366 0.20 24.11 -14.59
C GLU A 366 0.52 22.75 -13.95
N ILE A 367 0.76 22.72 -12.63
CA ILE A 367 1.15 21.53 -11.87
C ILE A 367 0.03 21.15 -10.89
N GLY A 368 -0.46 19.91 -10.99
CA GLY A 368 -1.35 19.29 -10.01
C GLY A 368 -0.54 18.41 -9.05
N TYR A 369 -0.90 18.44 -7.76
CA TYR A 369 -0.26 17.60 -6.74
C TYR A 369 -1.29 16.75 -6.01
N VAL A 370 -1.08 15.44 -5.95
CA VAL A 370 -1.92 14.48 -5.22
C VAL A 370 -1.14 14.00 -4.01
N PHE A 371 -1.66 14.28 -2.81
CA PHE A 371 -1.03 13.94 -1.54
C PHE A 371 -1.11 12.44 -1.24
N GLN A 372 -0.15 11.94 -0.46
CA GLN A 372 -0.14 10.58 0.06
C GLN A 372 -1.40 10.27 0.87
N TYR A 373 -1.82 11.20 1.74
CA TYR A 373 -3.06 11.12 2.50
C TYR A 373 -4.11 12.03 1.86
N PRO A 374 -5.18 11.48 1.26
CA PRO A 374 -6.20 12.28 0.57
C PRO A 374 -6.83 13.37 1.43
N GLU A 375 -6.97 13.11 2.75
CA GLU A 375 -7.57 14.05 3.70
C GLU A 375 -6.83 15.38 3.80
N HIS A 376 -5.53 15.41 3.56
CA HIS A 376 -4.73 16.65 3.58
C HIS A 376 -5.10 17.62 2.45
N GLN A 377 -5.86 17.12 1.46
CA GLN A 377 -6.27 17.88 0.29
C GLN A 377 -7.68 18.46 0.42
N PHE A 378 -8.53 17.89 1.28
CA PHE A 378 -9.95 18.22 1.35
C PHE A 378 -10.22 19.46 2.21
N VAL A 379 -10.96 20.41 1.64
CA VAL A 379 -11.26 21.71 2.26
C VAL A 379 -12.74 22.08 2.26
N THR A 380 -13.60 21.28 1.58
CA THR A 380 -15.03 21.60 1.43
C THR A 380 -15.94 20.59 2.13
N LYS A 381 -17.25 20.87 2.13
CA LYS A 381 -18.25 20.07 2.84
C LYS A 381 -18.88 18.96 2.01
N THR A 382 -18.75 18.99 0.68
CA THR A 382 -19.34 17.99 -0.21
C THR A 382 -18.35 17.54 -1.27
N VAL A 383 -18.50 16.31 -1.76
CA VAL A 383 -17.72 15.75 -2.87
C VAL A 383 -17.80 16.65 -4.11
N LYS A 384 -19.00 17.17 -4.43
CA LYS A 384 -19.19 18.09 -5.57
C LYS A 384 -18.39 19.36 -5.38
N ASP A 385 -18.52 20.02 -4.22
CA ASP A 385 -17.83 21.26 -3.94
C ASP A 385 -16.31 21.09 -3.95
N GLU A 386 -15.83 19.92 -3.50
CA GLU A 386 -14.40 19.59 -3.48
C GLU A 386 -13.83 19.55 -4.90
N ILE A 387 -14.49 18.87 -5.83
CA ILE A 387 -14.08 18.83 -7.24
C ILE A 387 -14.18 20.22 -7.88
N GLU A 388 -15.22 20.97 -7.54
CA GLU A 388 -15.49 22.29 -8.13
C GLU A 388 -14.58 23.40 -7.59
N TYR A 389 -14.02 23.23 -6.38
CA TYR A 389 -13.29 24.26 -5.64
C TYR A 389 -12.17 24.91 -6.47
N GLY A 390 -11.28 24.11 -7.03
CA GLY A 390 -10.17 24.59 -7.83
C GLY A 390 -10.61 25.35 -9.10
N LEU A 391 -11.72 24.96 -9.73
CA LEU A 391 -12.30 25.65 -10.87
C LEU A 391 -12.87 27.01 -10.48
N ARG A 392 -13.50 27.12 -9.30
CA ARG A 392 -13.98 28.41 -8.75
C ARG A 392 -12.81 29.37 -8.51
N VAL A 393 -11.74 28.89 -7.88
CA VAL A 393 -10.52 29.68 -7.61
C VAL A 393 -9.88 30.19 -8.92
N ARG A 394 -10.00 29.41 -10.02
CA ARG A 394 -9.50 29.78 -11.35
C ARG A 394 -10.48 30.63 -12.16
N ASN A 395 -11.65 31.01 -11.60
CA ASN A 395 -12.70 31.79 -12.25
C ASN A 395 -13.20 31.16 -13.56
N VAL A 396 -13.29 29.81 -13.62
CA VAL A 396 -13.89 29.11 -14.77
C VAL A 396 -15.38 29.40 -14.79
N ASN A 397 -15.95 29.66 -15.99
CA ASN A 397 -17.37 29.97 -16.13
C ASN A 397 -18.25 28.79 -15.65
N GLU A 398 -19.47 29.08 -15.23
CA GLU A 398 -20.37 28.14 -14.57
C GLU A 398 -20.70 26.92 -15.42
N LEU A 399 -21.05 27.11 -16.70
CA LEU A 399 -21.41 26.03 -17.60
C LEU A 399 -20.26 25.04 -17.81
N GLU A 400 -19.05 25.55 -18.04
CA GLU A 400 -17.86 24.73 -18.18
C GLU A 400 -17.50 24.02 -16.87
N ARG A 401 -17.69 24.69 -15.74
CA ARG A 401 -17.45 24.15 -14.39
C ARG A 401 -18.38 22.98 -14.10
N GLU A 402 -19.68 23.14 -14.31
CA GLU A 402 -20.67 22.07 -14.12
C GLU A 402 -20.40 20.86 -15.03
N LYS A 403 -20.03 21.11 -16.29
CA LYS A 403 -19.66 20.05 -17.23
C LYS A 403 -18.46 19.27 -16.71
N ARG A 404 -17.36 19.94 -16.36
CA ARG A 404 -16.14 19.28 -15.90
C ARG A 404 -16.34 18.51 -14.61
N VAL A 405 -17.11 19.07 -13.66
CA VAL A 405 -17.45 18.38 -12.39
C VAL A 405 -18.25 17.10 -12.67
N ARG A 406 -19.22 17.16 -13.56
CA ARG A 406 -20.01 15.99 -13.97
C ARG A 406 -19.14 14.91 -14.60
N ASP A 407 -18.27 15.31 -15.53
CA ASP A 407 -17.34 14.40 -16.21
C ASP A 407 -16.42 13.69 -15.19
N MET A 408 -15.92 14.42 -14.17
CA MET A 408 -15.08 13.83 -13.12
C MET A 408 -15.87 12.90 -12.19
N LEU A 409 -17.07 13.30 -11.78
CA LEU A 409 -17.94 12.44 -10.97
C LEU A 409 -18.19 11.10 -11.67
N GLN A 410 -18.50 11.14 -12.96
CA GLN A 410 -18.74 9.95 -13.77
C GLN A 410 -17.47 9.12 -13.95
N MET A 411 -16.33 9.76 -14.30
CA MET A 411 -15.05 9.08 -14.50
C MET A 411 -14.61 8.30 -13.27
N PHE A 412 -14.80 8.87 -12.08
CA PHE A 412 -14.38 8.27 -10.82
C PHE A 412 -15.47 7.52 -10.05
N GLY A 413 -16.69 7.39 -10.62
CA GLY A 413 -17.79 6.67 -10.00
C GLY A 413 -18.25 7.29 -8.68
N LEU A 414 -18.28 8.62 -8.59
CA LEU A 414 -18.62 9.39 -7.39
C LEU A 414 -20.05 10.00 -7.44
N GLU A 415 -20.85 9.69 -8.47
CA GLU A 415 -22.18 10.31 -8.70
C GLU A 415 -23.14 10.09 -7.52
N LYS A 416 -23.07 8.92 -6.89
CA LYS A 416 -23.93 8.61 -5.74
C LYS A 416 -23.52 9.30 -4.44
N MET A 417 -22.34 9.92 -4.43
CA MET A 417 -21.71 10.50 -3.24
C MET A 417 -21.64 12.02 -3.29
N VAL A 418 -22.25 12.65 -4.29
CA VAL A 418 -22.17 14.07 -4.61
C VAL A 418 -22.34 14.98 -3.39
N ASN A 419 -23.30 14.65 -2.52
CA ASN A 419 -23.66 15.44 -1.35
C ASN A 419 -23.01 14.93 -0.05
N ARG A 420 -22.21 13.86 -0.10
CA ARG A 420 -21.53 13.33 1.10
C ARG A 420 -20.34 14.21 1.48
N HIS A 421 -20.04 14.24 2.76
CA HIS A 421 -18.84 14.91 3.26
C HIS A 421 -17.60 14.08 2.88
N PRO A 422 -16.52 14.70 2.33
CA PRO A 422 -15.32 13.97 1.88
C PRO A 422 -14.72 13.03 2.94
N PHE A 423 -14.70 13.43 4.20
CA PHE A 423 -14.17 12.61 5.30
C PHE A 423 -15.01 11.37 5.64
N THR A 424 -16.27 11.30 5.19
CA THR A 424 -17.14 10.11 5.42
C THR A 424 -16.98 9.05 4.33
N LEU A 425 -16.14 9.28 3.33
CA LEU A 425 -15.85 8.35 2.26
C LEU A 425 -14.88 7.25 2.75
N SER A 426 -14.95 6.08 2.13
CA SER A 426 -13.92 5.05 2.31
C SER A 426 -12.58 5.53 1.75
N MET A 427 -11.47 4.92 2.16
CA MET A 427 -10.13 5.31 1.71
C MET A 427 -9.99 5.27 0.18
N GLY A 428 -10.52 4.24 -0.49
CA GLY A 428 -10.54 4.15 -1.95
C GLY A 428 -11.37 5.26 -2.62
N GLU A 429 -12.51 5.64 -2.03
CA GLU A 429 -13.34 6.75 -2.51
C GLU A 429 -12.65 8.09 -2.30
N LYS A 430 -12.01 8.31 -1.14
CA LYS A 430 -11.20 9.50 -0.86
C LYS A 430 -10.06 9.63 -1.88
N ARG A 431 -9.40 8.53 -2.20
CA ARG A 431 -8.33 8.53 -3.21
C ARG A 431 -8.86 8.92 -4.59
N ARG A 432 -10.00 8.36 -5.04
CA ARG A 432 -10.65 8.74 -6.29
C ARG A 432 -11.06 10.21 -6.31
N LEU A 433 -11.58 10.72 -5.20
CA LEU A 433 -11.91 12.15 -5.05
C LEU A 433 -10.65 13.01 -5.17
N SER A 434 -9.57 12.65 -4.51
CA SER A 434 -8.28 13.36 -4.58
C SER A 434 -7.75 13.46 -6.02
N PHE A 435 -7.86 12.40 -6.82
CA PHE A 435 -7.54 12.47 -8.26
C PHE A 435 -8.49 13.39 -9.02
N ALA A 436 -9.79 13.28 -8.77
CA ALA A 436 -10.81 14.08 -9.45
C ALA A 436 -10.59 15.58 -9.25
N THR A 437 -10.22 16.02 -8.03
CA THR A 437 -9.97 17.43 -7.70
C THR A 437 -8.76 18.01 -8.43
N MET A 438 -7.76 17.19 -8.77
CA MET A 438 -6.60 17.64 -9.54
C MET A 438 -6.83 17.57 -11.05
N LEU A 439 -7.41 16.46 -11.52
CA LEU A 439 -7.60 16.25 -12.96
C LEU A 439 -8.66 17.17 -13.58
N VAL A 440 -9.66 17.62 -12.82
CA VAL A 440 -10.64 18.62 -13.27
C VAL A 440 -9.97 19.92 -13.73
N LEU A 441 -8.78 20.22 -13.20
CA LEU A 441 -7.98 21.41 -13.52
C LEU A 441 -7.18 21.27 -14.82
N LYS A 442 -7.06 20.06 -15.38
CA LYS A 442 -6.27 19.72 -16.57
C LYS A 442 -4.82 20.21 -16.47
N PRO A 443 -4.04 19.76 -15.49
CA PRO A 443 -2.66 20.19 -15.30
C PRO A 443 -1.77 19.68 -16.46
N LYS A 444 -0.69 20.40 -16.78
CA LYS A 444 0.34 19.92 -17.71
C LYS A 444 1.26 18.90 -17.05
N ILE A 445 1.47 19.04 -15.75
CA ILE A 445 2.25 18.12 -14.93
C ILE A 445 1.38 17.63 -13.77
N LEU A 446 1.32 16.32 -13.59
CA LEU A 446 0.67 15.69 -12.45
C LEU A 446 1.72 15.01 -11.56
N ILE A 447 1.86 15.47 -10.34
CA ILE A 447 2.78 14.92 -9.35
C ILE A 447 1.95 14.16 -8.31
N MET A 448 2.38 12.94 -7.97
CA MET A 448 1.67 12.08 -7.03
C MET A 448 2.64 11.47 -6.03
N ASP A 449 2.26 11.51 -4.75
CA ASP A 449 3.02 10.91 -3.67
C ASP A 449 2.32 9.63 -3.20
N GLU A 450 2.96 8.48 -3.40
CA GLU A 450 2.53 7.13 -3.02
C GLU A 450 1.04 6.82 -3.39
N PRO A 451 0.64 6.93 -4.66
CA PRO A 451 -0.77 6.84 -5.06
C PRO A 451 -1.37 5.43 -4.98
N VAL A 452 -0.56 4.37 -4.91
CA VAL A 452 -0.99 2.96 -4.90
C VAL A 452 -1.05 2.34 -3.52
N VAL A 453 -0.58 3.01 -2.48
CA VAL A 453 -0.59 2.47 -1.12
C VAL A 453 -2.01 2.19 -0.64
N GLY A 454 -2.25 0.97 -0.12
CA GLY A 454 -3.57 0.53 0.35
C GLY A 454 -4.62 0.34 -0.75
N GLN A 455 -4.19 0.22 -2.03
CA GLN A 455 -5.10 -0.03 -3.15
C GLN A 455 -5.15 -1.52 -3.51
N ASP A 456 -6.35 -2.00 -3.84
CA ASP A 456 -6.53 -3.31 -4.44
C ASP A 456 -6.11 -3.34 -5.93
N ARG A 457 -6.09 -4.54 -6.53
CA ARG A 457 -5.69 -4.75 -7.92
C ARG A 457 -6.52 -3.90 -8.90
N ARG A 458 -7.84 -3.84 -8.73
CA ARG A 458 -8.74 -3.10 -9.66
C ARG A 458 -8.40 -1.62 -9.66
N ASN A 459 -8.22 -1.03 -8.48
CA ASN A 459 -7.88 0.37 -8.34
C ASN A 459 -6.48 0.66 -8.89
N THR A 460 -5.51 -0.23 -8.64
CA THR A 460 -4.14 -0.10 -9.17
C THR A 460 -4.12 -0.19 -10.71
N GLU A 461 -4.80 -1.18 -11.31
CA GLU A 461 -4.89 -1.33 -12.76
C GLU A 461 -5.64 -0.16 -13.43
N TYR A 462 -6.71 0.33 -12.79
CA TYR A 462 -7.41 1.52 -13.25
C TYR A 462 -6.49 2.75 -13.23
N LEU A 463 -5.71 2.92 -12.15
CA LEU A 463 -4.74 4.02 -12.08
C LEU A 463 -3.68 3.91 -13.18
N ILE A 464 -3.09 2.74 -13.40
CA ILE A 464 -2.12 2.51 -14.49
C ILE A 464 -2.72 2.88 -15.85
N TRP A 465 -3.96 2.43 -16.12
CA TRP A 465 -4.67 2.79 -17.34
C TRP A 465 -4.87 4.31 -17.46
N LEU A 466 -5.30 4.97 -16.37
CA LEU A 466 -5.52 6.41 -16.34
C LEU A 466 -4.22 7.19 -16.61
N LEU A 467 -3.11 6.80 -15.98
CA LEU A 467 -1.82 7.46 -16.16
C LEU A 467 -1.30 7.33 -17.58
N ASN A 468 -1.41 6.14 -18.19
CA ASN A 468 -1.05 5.93 -19.57
C ASN A 468 -1.88 6.82 -20.51
N LYS A 469 -3.21 6.89 -20.29
CA LYS A 469 -4.10 7.75 -21.05
C LYS A 469 -3.72 9.23 -20.93
N LEU A 470 -3.47 9.72 -19.72
CA LEU A 470 -3.07 11.11 -19.48
C LEU A 470 -1.73 11.45 -20.15
N ARG A 471 -0.74 10.53 -20.08
CA ARG A 471 0.54 10.68 -20.77
C ARG A 471 0.34 10.78 -22.28
N ASP A 472 -0.49 9.91 -22.85
CA ASP A 472 -0.76 9.88 -24.31
C ASP A 472 -1.53 11.13 -24.75
N GLU A 473 -2.30 11.77 -23.86
CA GLU A 473 -2.94 13.07 -24.05
C GLU A 473 -1.98 14.26 -23.84
N GLY A 474 -0.70 14.01 -23.50
CA GLY A 474 0.35 15.03 -23.38
C GLY A 474 0.63 15.52 -21.95
N THR A 475 0.06 14.89 -20.92
CA THR A 475 0.38 15.22 -19.53
C THR A 475 1.69 14.56 -19.10
N THR A 476 2.59 15.32 -18.50
CA THR A 476 3.78 14.77 -17.83
C THR A 476 3.41 14.31 -16.42
N ILE A 477 3.87 13.14 -16.02
CA ILE A 477 3.48 12.54 -14.76
C ILE A 477 4.74 12.21 -13.94
N VAL A 478 4.74 12.57 -12.66
CA VAL A 478 5.77 12.20 -11.69
C VAL A 478 5.12 11.44 -10.55
N VAL A 479 5.56 10.22 -10.30
CA VAL A 479 5.02 9.38 -9.24
C VAL A 479 6.12 9.02 -8.26
N ALA A 480 6.03 9.47 -7.01
CA ALA A 480 6.84 8.87 -5.95
C ALA A 480 6.20 7.55 -5.52
N THR A 481 6.97 6.48 -5.50
CA THR A 481 6.49 5.15 -5.08
C THR A 481 7.66 4.26 -4.66
N HIS A 482 7.34 3.26 -3.84
CA HIS A 482 8.23 2.13 -3.56
C HIS A 482 7.71 0.82 -4.19
N ASP A 483 6.57 0.86 -4.89
CA ASP A 483 5.99 -0.30 -5.57
C ASP A 483 6.65 -0.53 -6.93
N MET A 484 7.54 -1.52 -6.97
CA MET A 484 8.30 -1.87 -8.17
C MET A 484 7.44 -2.59 -9.22
N ASN A 485 6.36 -3.26 -8.83
CA ASN A 485 5.41 -3.89 -9.74
C ASN A 485 4.60 -2.82 -10.50
N PHE A 486 4.17 -1.78 -9.78
CA PHE A 486 3.50 -0.62 -10.38
C PHE A 486 4.46 0.10 -11.36
N LEU A 487 5.70 0.38 -10.93
CA LEU A 487 6.72 0.99 -11.77
C LEU A 487 6.94 0.20 -13.06
N ALA A 488 7.13 -1.11 -12.96
CA ALA A 488 7.38 -1.99 -14.11
C ALA A 488 6.27 -1.93 -15.18
N LYS A 489 5.02 -1.65 -14.75
CA LYS A 489 3.84 -1.61 -15.63
C LYS A 489 3.65 -0.28 -16.34
N CYS A 490 4.11 0.84 -15.79
CA CYS A 490 3.74 2.15 -16.35
C CYS A 490 4.88 3.16 -16.50
N ALA A 491 6.02 3.03 -15.81
CA ALA A 491 7.06 4.05 -15.87
C ALA A 491 7.84 4.03 -17.20
N ASP A 492 8.03 5.22 -17.79
CA ASP A 492 8.90 5.45 -18.94
C ASP A 492 10.33 5.82 -18.50
N TYR A 493 10.46 6.43 -17.33
CA TYR A 493 11.72 6.91 -16.76
C TYR A 493 11.72 6.72 -15.24
N VAL A 494 12.88 6.44 -14.67
CA VAL A 494 13.01 6.23 -13.22
C VAL A 494 14.14 7.06 -12.65
N ILE A 495 13.92 7.62 -11.47
CA ILE A 495 14.89 8.33 -10.66
C ILE A 495 14.97 7.63 -9.31
N VAL A 496 16.15 7.16 -8.91
CA VAL A 496 16.39 6.49 -7.63
C VAL A 496 17.00 7.48 -6.66
N LEU A 497 16.29 7.74 -5.57
CA LEU A 497 16.71 8.62 -4.48
C LEU A 497 17.05 7.79 -3.23
N ASN A 498 18.27 7.98 -2.70
CA ASN A 498 18.70 7.33 -1.48
C ASN A 498 19.41 8.34 -0.57
N ARG A 499 18.95 8.46 0.68
CA ARG A 499 19.52 9.37 1.71
C ARG A 499 19.75 10.80 1.23
N GLY A 500 18.82 11.28 0.41
CA GLY A 500 18.87 12.63 -0.13
C GLY A 500 19.76 12.83 -1.35
N GLU A 501 20.27 11.77 -1.97
CA GLU A 501 21.13 11.82 -3.16
C GLU A 501 20.55 10.99 -4.30
N ILE A 502 20.78 11.41 -5.57
CA ILE A 502 20.38 10.62 -6.75
C ILE A 502 21.42 9.53 -7.00
N MET A 503 21.00 8.27 -6.93
CA MET A 503 21.84 7.12 -7.26
C MET A 503 21.76 6.72 -8.73
N PHE A 504 20.60 6.91 -9.34
CA PHE A 504 20.38 6.52 -10.72
C PHE A 504 19.25 7.37 -11.34
N GLN A 505 19.35 7.58 -12.64
CA GLN A 505 18.25 8.09 -13.46
C GLN A 505 18.37 7.51 -14.87
N GLY A 506 17.26 6.94 -15.39
CA GLY A 506 17.30 6.26 -16.69
C GLY A 506 16.08 5.38 -16.98
N ASP A 507 16.31 4.37 -17.81
CA ASP A 507 15.28 3.39 -18.17
C ASP A 507 14.99 2.43 -17.01
N PRO A 508 13.73 2.12 -16.69
CA PRO A 508 13.37 1.14 -15.68
C PRO A 508 14.02 -0.23 -15.85
N ILE A 509 14.20 -0.69 -17.09
CA ILE A 509 14.85 -1.98 -17.36
C ILE A 509 16.32 -1.97 -16.97
N GLU A 510 17.01 -0.85 -17.17
CA GLU A 510 18.41 -0.69 -16.72
C GLU A 510 18.52 -0.76 -15.20
N LEU A 511 17.54 -0.16 -14.48
CA LEU A 511 17.45 -0.27 -13.03
C LEU A 511 17.28 -1.72 -12.58
N PHE A 512 16.30 -2.45 -13.12
CA PHE A 512 16.00 -3.83 -12.71
C PHE A 512 17.15 -4.79 -12.99
N ASN A 513 17.93 -4.55 -14.03
CA ASN A 513 19.13 -5.34 -14.34
C ASN A 513 20.36 -5.01 -13.47
N ASN A 514 20.29 -3.96 -12.65
CA ASN A 514 21.40 -3.55 -11.79
C ASN A 514 21.12 -3.95 -10.33
N ARG A 515 21.37 -5.21 -10.01
CA ARG A 515 21.13 -5.77 -8.68
C ARG A 515 21.85 -5.02 -7.56
N ASN A 516 23.10 -4.61 -7.78
CA ASN A 516 23.88 -3.86 -6.79
C ASN A 516 23.22 -2.51 -6.47
N LEU A 517 22.64 -1.86 -7.48
CA LEU A 517 21.92 -0.60 -7.30
C LEU A 517 20.61 -0.80 -6.53
N LEU A 518 19.83 -1.84 -6.85
CA LEU A 518 18.61 -2.18 -6.13
C LEU A 518 18.90 -2.46 -4.64
N GLU A 519 19.89 -3.30 -4.36
CA GLU A 519 20.31 -3.62 -2.98
C GLU A 519 20.78 -2.36 -2.22
N ALA A 520 21.62 -1.52 -2.85
CA ALA A 520 22.10 -0.27 -2.23
C ALA A 520 20.99 0.75 -1.98
N ALA A 521 19.94 0.75 -2.80
CA ALA A 521 18.77 1.61 -2.65
C ALA A 521 17.66 1.01 -1.77
N CYS A 522 17.86 -0.20 -1.23
CA CYS A 522 16.86 -0.96 -0.48
C CYS A 522 15.56 -1.19 -1.27
N LEU A 523 15.69 -1.45 -2.57
CA LEU A 523 14.60 -1.77 -3.49
C LEU A 523 14.64 -3.24 -3.89
N ASP A 524 13.47 -3.82 -4.18
CA ASP A 524 13.36 -5.15 -4.75
C ASP A 524 12.94 -5.08 -6.22
N ASP A 525 13.38 -6.03 -7.05
CA ASP A 525 12.87 -6.17 -8.40
C ASP A 525 11.57 -7.00 -8.42
N PRO A 526 10.71 -6.83 -9.43
CA PRO A 526 9.49 -7.63 -9.57
C PRO A 526 9.81 -9.13 -9.53
N PRO A 527 9.02 -9.95 -8.80
CA PRO A 527 9.26 -11.39 -8.72
C PRO A 527 9.38 -12.09 -10.09
N VAL A 528 8.56 -11.68 -11.07
CA VAL A 528 8.63 -12.21 -12.44
C VAL A 528 9.96 -11.88 -13.13
N HIS A 529 10.53 -10.69 -12.87
CA HIS A 529 11.84 -10.31 -13.42
C HIS A 529 12.96 -11.20 -12.84
N LYS A 530 12.88 -11.54 -11.54
CA LYS A 530 13.83 -12.50 -10.91
C LYS A 530 13.82 -13.86 -11.61
N ILE A 531 12.64 -14.36 -12.03
CA ILE A 531 12.55 -15.60 -12.80
C ILE A 531 13.08 -15.40 -14.21
N ALA A 532 12.59 -14.35 -14.89
CA ALA A 532 12.93 -14.07 -16.27
C ALA A 532 14.44 -13.92 -16.45
N SER A 533 15.11 -13.18 -15.58
CA SER A 533 16.57 -12.97 -15.64
C SER A 533 17.37 -14.25 -15.38
N LYS A 534 16.92 -15.14 -14.47
CA LYS A 534 17.54 -16.47 -14.30
C LYS A 534 17.45 -17.33 -15.56
N LEU A 535 16.41 -17.12 -16.38
CA LEU A 535 16.22 -17.80 -17.66
C LEU A 535 16.90 -17.07 -18.84
N GLY A 536 17.63 -15.98 -18.57
CA GLY A 536 18.32 -15.16 -19.57
C GLY A 536 17.47 -14.05 -20.22
N TYR A 537 16.26 -13.77 -19.68
CA TYR A 537 15.34 -12.75 -20.20
C TYR A 537 15.46 -11.44 -19.41
N THR A 538 16.41 -10.57 -19.76
CA THR A 538 16.73 -9.36 -19.00
C THR A 538 15.78 -8.16 -19.26
N LYS A 539 14.86 -8.25 -20.22
CA LYS A 539 13.93 -7.17 -20.57
C LYS A 539 12.47 -7.46 -20.20
N ILE A 540 12.21 -8.58 -19.57
CA ILE A 540 10.88 -8.96 -19.09
C ILE A 540 10.74 -8.50 -17.64
N VAL A 541 9.75 -7.64 -17.39
CA VAL A 541 9.52 -7.04 -16.08
C VAL A 541 8.07 -7.19 -15.61
N THR A 542 7.16 -7.70 -16.47
CA THR A 542 5.76 -7.96 -16.11
C THR A 542 5.34 -9.41 -16.41
N VAL A 543 4.32 -9.90 -15.69
CA VAL A 543 3.75 -11.25 -15.91
C VAL A 543 3.20 -11.40 -17.32
N GLU A 544 2.56 -10.37 -17.85
CA GLU A 544 2.02 -10.35 -19.20
C GLU A 544 3.11 -10.56 -20.25
N GLN A 545 4.22 -9.81 -20.15
CA GLN A 545 5.36 -9.95 -21.05
C GLN A 545 5.96 -11.37 -20.95
N PHE A 546 6.09 -11.91 -19.73
CA PHE A 546 6.65 -13.22 -19.50
C PHE A 546 5.78 -14.33 -20.13
N CYS A 547 4.49 -14.33 -19.83
CA CYS A 547 3.57 -15.33 -20.36
C CYS A 547 3.42 -15.23 -21.88
N SER A 548 3.29 -14.04 -22.45
CA SER A 548 3.21 -13.83 -23.91
C SER A 548 4.45 -14.36 -24.62
N SER A 549 5.65 -14.09 -24.09
CA SER A 549 6.90 -14.57 -24.67
C SER A 549 7.03 -16.09 -24.70
N LEU A 550 6.33 -16.80 -23.82
CA LEU A 550 6.32 -18.27 -23.75
C LEU A 550 5.19 -18.90 -24.56
N ILE A 551 4.02 -18.24 -24.66
CA ILE A 551 2.84 -18.76 -25.39
C ILE A 551 3.03 -18.64 -26.91
N GLU A 552 3.55 -17.53 -27.41
CA GLU A 552 3.82 -17.34 -28.85
C GLU A 552 4.69 -18.44 -29.45
N LYS A 553 5.54 -19.10 -28.63
CA LYS A 553 6.38 -20.21 -29.04
C LYS A 553 5.69 -21.58 -29.01
N LYS A 554 4.59 -21.76 -28.25
CA LYS A 554 3.80 -22.99 -28.27
C LYS A 554 2.95 -23.11 -29.54
N VAL A 555 2.63 -22.01 -30.20
CA VAL A 555 1.81 -21.96 -31.43
C VAL A 555 2.65 -22.23 -32.69
N VAL A 556 3.98 -22.11 -32.60
CA VAL A 556 4.92 -22.29 -33.73
C VAL A 556 5.51 -23.74 -33.74
N ARG A 557 5.08 -24.60 -32.84
CA ARG A 557 5.36 -26.05 -32.86
C ARG A 557 4.07 -26.83 -33.03
#